data_5ab0c89ad910614e88879ffc9557859e
#
_entry.id   5ab0c89ad910614e88879ffc9557859e
#
_cell.length_a   1.000
_cell.length_b   1.000
_cell.length_c   1.000
_cell.angle_alpha   90.00
_cell.angle_beta   90.00
_cell.angle_gamma   90.00
#
_symmetry.space_group_name_H-M   'P 1'
#
loop_
_entity.id
_entity.type
_entity.pdbx_description
1 polymer ?
#
loop_
_entity_poly.entity_id
_entity_poly.type
_entity_poly.pdbx_seq_one_letter_code
_entity_poly.pdbx_strand_id
1 'polypeptide(L)'
;GIVIIAVVALIICFFGLRFVKIWELYAWILSLIVLLIVIGETGYKADNHTRSLLSGTELSGAVLSLLSVTYAYNGSWCAIASDYYVDYPEDIKRWKVFLLTSVGLTVATSISMWAGALLGSTTLNDPRRKAIYEDGEIGSLFLDVMHPLGFAKALLVLLILSVISMNILSTYSAPISWQNIFKILQFIPRFFLSLI
;
A
#
# COMPACT_ATOMS: atom_id res chain seq x y z
N GLY A 1 7.33 14.25 6.62
CA GLY A 1 6.18 13.38 6.33
C GLY A 1 6.19 12.09 7.14
N ILE A 2 7.27 11.28 7.07
CA ILE A 2 7.35 9.92 7.66
C ILE A 2 7.10 9.92 9.16
N VAL A 3 7.72 10.83 9.92
CA VAL A 3 7.55 10.92 11.38
C VAL A 3 6.09 11.19 11.76
N ILE A 4 5.40 12.06 11.02
CA ILE A 4 3.99 12.38 11.29
C ILE A 4 3.12 11.13 11.08
N ILE A 5 3.34 10.39 10.00
CA ILE A 5 2.61 9.15 9.70
C ILE A 5 2.85 8.12 10.81
N ALA A 6 4.10 7.93 11.25
CA ALA A 6 4.44 7.00 12.32
C ALA A 6 3.78 7.38 13.66
N VAL A 7 3.82 8.67 14.03
CA VAL A 7 3.19 9.15 15.27
C VAL A 7 1.67 8.98 15.23
N VAL A 8 1.03 9.30 14.11
CA VAL A 8 -0.42 9.12 13.95
C VAL A 8 -0.78 7.63 14.03
N ALA A 9 -0.02 6.76 13.38
CA ALA A 9 -0.22 5.31 13.44
C ALA A 9 -0.10 4.78 14.89
N LEU A 10 0.93 5.21 15.64
CA LEU A 10 1.10 4.87 17.04
C LEU A 10 -0.08 5.32 17.89
N ILE A 11 -0.54 6.57 17.74
CA ILE A 11 -1.68 7.10 18.49
C ILE A 11 -2.93 6.23 18.21
N ILE A 12 -3.19 5.87 16.97
CA ILE A 12 -4.33 5.04 16.60
C ILE A 12 -4.20 3.62 17.18
N CYS A 13 -3.00 3.04 17.23
CA CYS A 13 -2.76 1.74 17.85
C CYS A 13 -3.14 1.72 19.35
N PHE A 14 -3.08 2.86 20.04
CA PHE A 14 -3.53 2.97 21.43
C PHE A 14 -5.04 2.74 21.61
N PHE A 15 -5.86 3.12 20.62
CA PHE A 15 -7.31 2.89 20.69
C PHE A 15 -7.70 1.42 20.51
N GLY A 16 -6.74 0.57 20.20
CA GLY A 16 -6.87 -0.88 20.17
C GLY A 16 -7.43 -1.45 18.85
N LEU A 17 -7.28 -2.77 18.71
CA LEU A 17 -7.66 -3.55 17.51
C LEU A 17 -9.10 -3.33 17.05
N ARG A 18 -10.02 -3.10 17.98
CA ARG A 18 -11.44 -3.00 17.60
C ARG A 18 -11.70 -1.80 16.70
N PHE A 19 -11.04 -0.69 16.98
CA PHE A 19 -11.13 0.51 16.13
C PHE A 19 -10.45 0.29 14.79
N VAL A 20 -9.27 -0.34 14.77
CA VAL A 20 -8.53 -0.66 13.56
C VAL A 20 -9.35 -1.56 12.64
N LYS A 21 -9.95 -2.64 13.15
CA LYS A 21 -10.80 -3.54 12.37
C LYS A 21 -12.02 -2.86 11.75
N ILE A 22 -12.69 -1.97 12.50
CA ILE A 22 -13.83 -1.21 11.97
C ILE A 22 -13.36 -0.24 10.87
N TRP A 23 -12.23 0.43 11.10
CA TRP A 23 -11.64 1.33 10.11
C TRP A 23 -11.29 0.58 8.81
N GLU A 24 -10.60 -0.52 8.90
CA GLU A 24 -10.19 -1.32 7.75
C GLU A 24 -11.37 -1.88 6.96
N LEU A 25 -12.47 -2.21 7.63
CA LEU A 25 -13.70 -2.69 6.98
C LEU A 25 -14.25 -1.69 5.95
N TYR A 26 -14.05 -0.39 6.14
CA TYR A 26 -14.57 0.66 5.27
C TYR A 26 -13.48 1.36 4.44
N ALA A 27 -12.25 1.43 4.94
CA ALA A 27 -11.15 2.16 4.31
C ALA A 27 -10.80 1.63 2.91
N TRP A 28 -10.94 0.31 2.67
CA TRP A 28 -10.66 -0.28 1.37
C TRP A 28 -11.59 0.25 0.27
N ILE A 29 -12.87 0.52 0.58
CA ILE A 29 -13.84 1.07 -0.38
C ILE A 29 -13.38 2.45 -0.84
N LEU A 30 -12.98 3.29 0.12
CA LEU A 30 -12.49 4.62 -0.16
C LEU A 30 -11.20 4.58 -1.01
N SER A 31 -10.26 3.72 -0.65
CA SER A 31 -9.02 3.51 -1.40
C SER A 31 -9.28 3.02 -2.82
N LEU A 32 -10.22 2.09 -3.00
CA LEU A 32 -10.60 1.59 -4.32
C LEU A 32 -11.18 2.72 -5.19
N ILE A 33 -12.09 3.55 -4.64
CA ILE A 33 -12.66 4.69 -5.36
C ILE A 33 -11.55 5.65 -5.80
N VAL A 34 -10.63 5.98 -4.90
CA VAL A 34 -9.50 6.86 -5.23
C VAL A 34 -8.63 6.27 -6.34
N LEU A 35 -8.30 4.97 -6.27
CA LEU A 35 -7.51 4.30 -7.31
C LEU A 35 -8.22 4.27 -8.67
N LEU A 36 -9.53 4.03 -8.69
CA LEU A 36 -10.31 4.07 -9.93
C LEU A 36 -10.34 5.47 -10.55
N ILE A 37 -10.45 6.53 -9.73
CA ILE A 37 -10.35 7.91 -10.19
C ILE A 37 -8.95 8.19 -10.77
N VAL A 38 -7.89 7.75 -10.07
CA VAL A 38 -6.51 7.89 -10.55
C VAL A 38 -6.33 7.22 -11.90
N ILE A 39 -6.81 5.98 -12.05
CA ILE A 39 -6.76 5.25 -13.33
C ILE A 39 -7.52 6.01 -14.42
N GLY A 40 -8.71 6.51 -14.12
CA GLY A 40 -9.52 7.29 -15.06
C GLY A 40 -8.84 8.58 -15.52
N GLU A 41 -8.29 9.35 -14.58
CA GLU A 41 -7.60 10.62 -14.88
C GLU A 41 -6.23 10.44 -15.55
N THR A 42 -5.52 9.36 -15.24
CA THR A 42 -4.21 9.10 -15.85
C THR A 42 -4.31 8.33 -17.15
N GLY A 43 -5.34 7.52 -17.33
CA GLY A 43 -5.42 6.57 -18.45
C GLY A 43 -5.36 7.24 -19.83
N TYR A 44 -5.98 8.41 -20.02
CA TYR A 44 -5.92 9.15 -21.29
C TYR A 44 -4.66 10.02 -21.44
N LYS A 45 -3.92 10.27 -20.35
CA LYS A 45 -2.65 11.02 -20.34
C LYS A 45 -1.44 10.08 -20.41
N ALA A 46 -1.66 8.79 -20.16
CA ALA A 46 -0.63 7.78 -20.18
C ALA A 46 -0.13 7.51 -21.60
N ASP A 47 1.16 7.24 -21.73
CA ASP A 47 1.73 6.83 -22.99
C ASP A 47 1.60 5.33 -23.19
N ASN A 48 0.80 4.94 -24.18
CA ASN A 48 0.61 3.55 -24.58
C ASN A 48 1.41 3.17 -25.85
N HIS A 49 2.14 4.10 -26.45
CA HIS A 49 2.79 3.91 -27.74
C HIS A 49 4.31 3.86 -27.67
N THR A 50 4.93 4.48 -26.67
CA THR A 50 6.38 4.47 -26.50
C THR A 50 6.85 3.09 -26.07
N ARG A 51 7.75 2.52 -26.87
CA ARG A 51 8.41 1.25 -26.50
C ARG A 51 9.35 1.47 -25.32
N SER A 52 9.58 0.42 -24.54
CA SER A 52 10.56 0.46 -23.46
C SER A 52 11.91 0.97 -23.98
N LEU A 53 12.47 1.95 -23.28
CA LEU A 53 13.81 2.47 -23.54
C LEU A 53 14.89 1.46 -23.09
N LEU A 54 14.51 0.52 -22.22
CA LEU A 54 15.40 -0.52 -21.71
C LEU A 54 15.41 -1.72 -22.65
N SER A 55 16.58 -2.32 -22.83
CA SER A 55 16.78 -3.50 -23.67
C SER A 55 17.75 -4.50 -23.03
N GLY A 56 17.68 -5.77 -23.45
CA GLY A 56 18.59 -6.81 -23.00
C GLY A 56 18.58 -7.02 -21.48
N THR A 57 19.74 -7.00 -20.86
CA THR A 57 19.96 -7.23 -19.44
C THR A 57 19.32 -6.17 -18.53
N GLU A 58 19.27 -4.91 -18.97
CA GLU A 58 18.63 -3.82 -18.22
C GLU A 58 17.13 -4.04 -18.10
N LEU A 59 16.47 -4.42 -19.19
CA LEU A 59 15.04 -4.74 -19.18
C LEU A 59 14.77 -5.95 -18.27
N SER A 60 15.59 -6.99 -18.35
CA SER A 60 15.46 -8.16 -17.48
C SER A 60 15.64 -7.78 -16.00
N GLY A 61 16.61 -6.92 -15.69
CA GLY A 61 16.84 -6.40 -14.35
C GLY A 61 15.63 -5.61 -13.83
N ALA A 62 15.05 -4.73 -14.64
CA ALA A 62 13.86 -3.97 -14.27
C ALA A 62 12.64 -4.87 -14.00
N VAL A 63 12.42 -5.88 -14.86
CA VAL A 63 11.34 -6.87 -14.67
C VAL A 63 11.53 -7.68 -13.38
N LEU A 64 12.75 -8.17 -13.13
CA LEU A 64 13.07 -8.92 -11.91
C LEU A 64 12.90 -8.05 -10.65
N SER A 65 13.30 -6.78 -10.72
CA SER A 65 13.11 -5.82 -9.63
C SER A 65 11.62 -5.62 -9.33
N LEU A 66 10.79 -5.42 -10.35
CA LEU A 66 9.33 -5.29 -10.18
C LEU A 66 8.71 -6.56 -9.58
N LEU A 67 9.11 -7.73 -10.07
CA LEU A 67 8.66 -9.02 -9.53
C LEU A 67 9.06 -9.18 -8.06
N SER A 68 10.29 -8.81 -7.70
CA SER A 68 10.79 -8.88 -6.32
C SER A 68 9.99 -7.98 -5.39
N VAL A 69 9.72 -6.74 -5.79
CA VAL A 69 8.90 -5.80 -5.00
C VAL A 69 7.47 -6.33 -4.84
N THR A 70 6.86 -6.84 -5.91
CA THR A 70 5.51 -7.41 -5.88
C THR A 70 5.44 -8.62 -4.95
N TYR A 71 6.44 -9.52 -5.05
CA TYR A 71 6.55 -10.70 -4.19
C TYR A 71 6.71 -10.31 -2.72
N ALA A 72 7.62 -9.38 -2.42
CA ALA A 72 7.88 -8.92 -1.06
C ALA A 72 6.64 -8.29 -0.43
N TYR A 73 5.90 -7.46 -1.19
CA TYR A 73 4.67 -6.84 -0.74
C TYR A 73 3.59 -7.87 -0.39
N ASN A 74 3.30 -8.82 -1.27
CA ASN A 74 2.31 -9.85 -1.01
C ASN A 74 2.79 -10.87 0.03
N GLY A 75 4.09 -11.19 0.04
CA GLY A 75 4.70 -12.10 1.00
C GLY A 75 4.66 -11.60 2.44
N SER A 76 4.69 -10.29 2.65
CA SER A 76 4.58 -9.69 3.99
C SER A 76 3.25 -10.02 4.68
N TRP A 77 2.17 -10.26 3.92
CA TRP A 77 0.89 -10.71 4.45
C TRP A 77 0.94 -12.06 5.16
N CYS A 78 1.88 -12.93 4.80
CA CYS A 78 2.01 -14.24 5.47
C CYS A 78 2.25 -14.11 6.98
N ALA A 79 2.98 -13.08 7.40
CA ALA A 79 3.26 -12.83 8.81
C ALA A 79 2.05 -12.26 9.58
N ILE A 80 1.19 -11.51 8.88
CA ILE A 80 0.07 -10.77 9.48
C ILE A 80 -1.24 -11.56 9.41
N ALA A 81 -1.39 -12.43 8.42
CA ALA A 81 -2.62 -13.16 8.12
C ALA A 81 -3.18 -13.93 9.32
N SER A 82 -2.31 -14.55 10.14
CA SER A 82 -2.72 -15.30 11.31
C SER A 82 -3.44 -14.42 12.36
N ASP A 83 -3.05 -13.16 12.48
CA ASP A 83 -3.65 -12.23 13.46
C ASP A 83 -5.11 -11.89 13.12
N TYR A 84 -5.45 -12.00 11.83
CA TYR A 84 -6.81 -11.81 11.34
C TYR A 84 -7.63 -13.09 11.38
N TYR A 85 -7.01 -14.23 11.06
CA TYR A 85 -7.73 -15.49 10.95
C TYR A 85 -8.11 -16.10 12.28
N VAL A 86 -7.49 -15.65 13.38
CA VAL A 86 -7.82 -16.11 14.73
C VAL A 86 -9.29 -15.86 15.11
N ASP A 87 -9.92 -14.85 14.51
CA ASP A 87 -11.31 -14.51 14.77
C ASP A 87 -12.31 -15.27 13.88
N TYR A 88 -11.83 -16.11 12.97
CA TYR A 88 -12.70 -16.88 12.08
C TYR A 88 -13.31 -18.08 12.81
N PRO A 89 -14.54 -18.49 12.45
CA PRO A 89 -15.16 -19.69 13.00
C PRO A 89 -14.28 -20.93 12.75
N GLU A 90 -14.22 -21.85 13.73
CA GLU A 90 -13.39 -23.05 13.65
C GLU A 90 -13.77 -24.00 12.49
N ASP A 91 -15.03 -23.96 12.06
CA ASP A 91 -15.61 -24.78 10.99
C ASP A 91 -15.39 -24.21 9.58
N ILE A 92 -14.74 -23.05 9.45
CA ILE A 92 -14.50 -22.43 8.14
C ILE A 92 -13.62 -23.33 7.26
N LYS A 93 -14.05 -23.53 6.02
CA LYS A 93 -13.31 -24.35 5.07
C LYS A 93 -12.01 -23.64 4.66
N ARG A 94 -10.86 -24.29 4.88
CA ARG A 94 -9.51 -23.76 4.60
C ARG A 94 -9.36 -23.24 3.17
N TRP A 95 -9.95 -23.91 2.18
CA TRP A 95 -9.90 -23.49 0.79
C TRP A 95 -10.62 -22.15 0.54
N LYS A 96 -11.72 -21.84 1.28
CA LYS A 96 -12.40 -20.55 1.18
C LYS A 96 -11.52 -19.42 1.68
N VAL A 97 -10.85 -19.61 2.82
CA VAL A 97 -9.91 -18.63 3.36
C VAL A 97 -8.78 -18.38 2.36
N PHE A 98 -8.19 -19.46 1.83
CA PHE A 98 -7.12 -19.37 0.83
C PHE A 98 -7.56 -18.62 -0.42
N LEU A 99 -8.70 -18.98 -1.02
CA LEU A 99 -9.19 -18.33 -2.23
C LEU A 99 -9.53 -16.86 -1.99
N LEU A 100 -10.26 -16.52 -0.94
CA LEU A 100 -10.64 -15.14 -0.66
C LEU A 100 -9.42 -14.26 -0.41
N THR A 101 -8.45 -14.75 0.35
CA THR A 101 -7.20 -14.02 0.60
C THR A 101 -6.38 -13.86 -0.68
N SER A 102 -6.15 -14.94 -1.43
CA SER A 102 -5.34 -14.91 -2.65
C SER A 102 -5.97 -14.02 -3.72
N VAL A 103 -7.27 -14.14 -3.96
CA VAL A 103 -7.97 -13.31 -4.94
C VAL A 103 -7.99 -11.85 -4.48
N GLY A 104 -8.30 -11.59 -3.20
CA GLY A 104 -8.33 -10.24 -2.65
C GLY A 104 -6.98 -9.52 -2.79
N LEU A 105 -5.88 -10.17 -2.37
CA LEU A 105 -4.53 -9.63 -2.51
C LEU A 105 -4.14 -9.43 -3.97
N THR A 106 -4.40 -10.40 -4.83
CA THR A 106 -4.04 -10.30 -6.25
C THR A 106 -4.77 -9.17 -6.94
N VAL A 107 -6.08 -9.04 -6.74
CA VAL A 107 -6.88 -7.97 -7.36
C VAL A 107 -6.46 -6.61 -6.84
N ALA A 108 -6.34 -6.44 -5.53
CA ALA A 108 -5.97 -5.17 -4.93
C ALA A 108 -4.56 -4.71 -5.37
N THR A 109 -3.58 -5.64 -5.35
CA THR A 109 -2.21 -5.35 -5.78
C THR A 109 -2.17 -5.00 -7.27
N SER A 110 -2.89 -5.75 -8.11
CA SER A 110 -2.92 -5.50 -9.56
C SER A 110 -3.50 -4.12 -9.90
N ILE A 111 -4.60 -3.73 -9.27
CA ILE A 111 -5.22 -2.41 -9.48
C ILE A 111 -4.26 -1.29 -9.03
N SER A 112 -3.64 -1.45 -7.86
CA SER A 112 -2.72 -0.45 -7.32
C SER A 112 -1.46 -0.29 -8.18
N MET A 113 -0.88 -1.39 -8.63
CA MET A 113 0.28 -1.38 -9.51
C MET A 113 -0.04 -0.79 -10.87
N TRP A 114 -1.22 -1.10 -11.41
CA TRP A 114 -1.67 -0.54 -12.67
C TRP A 114 -1.87 0.98 -12.58
N ALA A 115 -2.50 1.46 -11.52
CA ALA A 115 -2.63 2.89 -11.26
C ALA A 115 -1.26 3.60 -11.17
N GLY A 116 -0.30 2.99 -10.48
CA GLY A 116 1.07 3.51 -10.38
C GLY A 116 1.80 3.52 -11.73
N ALA A 117 1.67 2.45 -12.52
CA ALA A 117 2.27 2.35 -13.85
C ALA A 117 1.70 3.39 -14.82
N LEU A 118 0.38 3.61 -14.81
CA LEU A 118 -0.26 4.65 -15.63
C LEU A 118 0.24 6.04 -15.22
N LEU A 119 0.29 6.34 -13.94
CA LEU A 119 0.81 7.63 -13.46
C LEU A 119 2.28 7.83 -13.85
N GLY A 120 3.12 6.81 -13.67
CA GLY A 120 4.52 6.85 -14.08
C GLY A 120 4.71 7.04 -15.58
N SER A 121 3.87 6.40 -16.42
CA SER A 121 3.96 6.51 -17.87
C SER A 121 3.68 7.94 -18.40
N THR A 122 2.98 8.76 -17.64
CA THR A 122 2.73 10.17 -18.02
C THR A 122 4.01 11.00 -18.10
N THR A 123 5.11 10.54 -17.48
CA THR A 123 6.42 11.21 -17.54
C THR A 123 7.15 10.97 -18.86
N LEU A 124 6.79 9.92 -19.60
CA LEU A 124 7.45 9.55 -20.86
C LEU A 124 7.12 10.52 -21.99
N ASN A 125 5.91 11.07 -22.01
CA ASN A 125 5.42 11.96 -23.04
C ASN A 125 5.69 13.44 -22.79
N ASP A 126 6.01 13.82 -21.55
CA ASP A 126 6.13 15.22 -21.15
C ASP A 126 7.42 15.45 -20.36
N PRO A 127 8.43 16.09 -20.98
CA PRO A 127 9.70 16.40 -20.31
C PRO A 127 9.52 17.27 -19.04
N ARG A 128 8.47 18.09 -19.01
CA ARG A 128 8.13 18.90 -17.84
C ARG A 128 7.70 18.02 -16.67
N ARG A 129 6.86 17.01 -16.91
CA ARG A 129 6.42 16.04 -15.86
C ARG A 129 7.58 15.20 -15.38
N LYS A 130 8.50 14.84 -16.26
CA LYS A 130 9.73 14.15 -15.89
C LYS A 130 10.56 14.99 -14.92
N ALA A 131 10.77 16.27 -15.21
CA ALA A 131 11.48 17.19 -14.32
C ALA A 131 10.75 17.36 -12.96
N ILE A 132 9.41 17.52 -12.98
CA ILE A 132 8.60 17.60 -11.74
C ILE A 132 8.77 16.34 -10.88
N TYR A 133 8.83 15.16 -11.50
CA TYR A 133 9.04 13.91 -10.79
C TYR A 133 10.44 13.81 -10.18
N GLU A 134 11.46 14.21 -10.93
CA GLU A 134 12.86 14.20 -10.49
C GLU A 134 13.11 15.19 -9.33
N ASP A 135 12.48 16.37 -9.38
CA ASP A 135 12.66 17.41 -8.35
C ASP A 135 11.72 17.26 -7.15
N GLY A 136 10.50 16.81 -7.36
CA GLY A 136 9.41 16.88 -6.39
C GLY A 136 8.80 15.54 -5.97
N GLU A 137 9.36 14.45 -6.43
CA GLU A 137 8.86 13.09 -6.15
C GLU A 137 7.44 12.84 -6.73
N ILE A 138 6.90 11.67 -6.44
CA ILE A 138 5.61 11.19 -6.95
C ILE A 138 4.41 12.06 -6.55
N GLY A 139 4.48 12.72 -5.40
CA GLY A 139 3.39 13.61 -4.92
C GLY A 139 3.20 14.84 -5.80
N SER A 140 4.29 15.44 -6.25
CA SER A 140 4.25 16.61 -7.16
C SER A 140 3.75 16.22 -8.54
N LEU A 141 4.17 15.07 -9.06
CA LEU A 141 3.65 14.52 -10.30
C LEU A 141 2.14 14.24 -10.22
N PHE A 142 1.69 13.68 -9.11
CA PHE A 142 0.27 13.41 -8.87
C PHE A 142 -0.56 14.70 -8.94
N LEU A 143 -0.10 15.77 -8.29
CA LEU A 143 -0.78 17.07 -8.31
C LEU A 143 -0.78 17.75 -9.68
N ASP A 144 0.25 17.53 -10.51
CA ASP A 144 0.30 18.05 -11.89
C ASP A 144 -0.64 17.29 -12.84
N VAL A 145 -0.77 15.98 -12.63
CA VAL A 145 -1.61 15.15 -13.51
C VAL A 145 -3.09 15.27 -13.15
N MET A 146 -3.44 15.40 -11.87
CA MET A 146 -4.83 15.46 -11.41
C MET A 146 -5.39 16.87 -11.45
N HIS A 147 -6.57 17.04 -12.03
CA HIS A 147 -7.28 18.33 -12.09
C HIS A 147 -8.74 18.18 -11.63
N PRO A 148 -9.34 19.22 -11.01
CA PRO A 148 -8.74 20.46 -10.54
C PRO A 148 -7.86 20.28 -9.29
N LEU A 149 -6.95 21.23 -9.03
CA LEU A 149 -5.93 21.13 -7.96
C LEU A 149 -6.51 20.87 -6.56
N GLY A 150 -7.66 21.46 -6.23
CA GLY A 150 -8.34 21.21 -4.96
C GLY A 150 -8.76 19.76 -4.79
N PHE A 151 -9.29 19.16 -5.85
CA PHE A 151 -9.66 17.76 -5.90
C PHE A 151 -8.43 16.83 -5.82
N ALA A 152 -7.36 17.15 -6.55
CA ALA A 152 -6.10 16.42 -6.49
C ALA A 152 -5.52 16.37 -5.07
N LYS A 153 -5.55 17.50 -4.34
CA LYS A 153 -5.11 17.54 -2.93
C LYS A 153 -5.98 16.66 -2.03
N ALA A 154 -7.30 16.66 -2.23
CA ALA A 154 -8.19 15.78 -1.46
C ALA A 154 -7.90 14.30 -1.73
N LEU A 155 -7.71 13.90 -2.99
CA LEU A 155 -7.31 12.53 -3.35
C LEU A 155 -5.97 12.14 -2.72
N LEU A 156 -4.99 13.05 -2.73
CA LEU A 156 -3.68 12.81 -2.12
C LEU A 156 -3.79 12.59 -0.61
N VAL A 157 -4.63 13.37 0.08
CA VAL A 157 -4.89 13.16 1.53
C VAL A 157 -5.51 11.79 1.77
N LEU A 158 -6.44 11.34 0.93
CA LEU A 158 -7.05 10.02 1.04
C LEU A 158 -6.02 8.88 0.80
N LEU A 159 -5.09 9.06 -0.14
CA LEU A 159 -3.99 8.12 -0.34
C LEU A 159 -3.05 8.08 0.87
N ILE A 160 -2.74 9.23 1.48
CA ILE A 160 -1.94 9.28 2.71
C ILE A 160 -2.64 8.54 3.86
N LEU A 161 -3.96 8.68 4.00
CA LEU A 161 -4.74 7.92 4.99
C LEU A 161 -4.64 6.41 4.75
N SER A 162 -4.62 5.96 3.50
CA SER A 162 -4.38 4.55 3.15
C SER A 162 -2.99 4.06 3.60
N VAL A 163 -1.95 4.88 3.41
CA VAL A 163 -0.59 4.58 3.91
C VAL A 163 -0.56 4.51 5.43
N ILE A 164 -1.27 5.41 6.12
CA ILE A 164 -1.39 5.37 7.59
C ILE A 164 -2.03 4.05 8.04
N SER A 165 -3.10 3.60 7.36
CA SER A 165 -3.77 2.32 7.67
C SER A 165 -2.81 1.12 7.60
N MET A 166 -1.98 1.04 6.56
CA MET A 166 -0.95 -0.01 6.44
C MET A 166 0.09 0.06 7.56
N ASN A 167 0.51 1.27 7.96
CA ASN A 167 1.45 1.44 9.06
C ASN A 167 0.85 1.02 10.41
N ILE A 168 -0.42 1.31 10.65
CA ILE A 168 -1.14 0.86 11.85
C ILE A 168 -1.08 -0.66 11.97
N LEU A 169 -1.38 -1.35 10.87
CA LEU A 169 -1.37 -2.80 10.80
C LEU A 169 0.01 -3.38 11.12
N SER A 170 1.04 -2.88 10.45
CA SER A 170 2.43 -3.30 10.65
C SER A 170 2.90 -3.03 12.08
N THR A 171 2.59 -1.84 12.62
CA THR A 171 2.94 -1.44 14.00
C THR A 171 2.23 -2.30 15.04
N TYR A 172 1.04 -2.81 14.74
CA TYR A 172 0.32 -3.71 15.63
C TYR A 172 0.86 -5.15 15.60
N SER A 173 1.14 -5.68 14.41
CA SER A 173 1.57 -7.08 14.23
C SER A 173 3.04 -7.32 14.59
N ALA A 174 3.90 -6.30 14.47
CA ALA A 174 5.32 -6.43 14.78
C ALA A 174 5.59 -6.87 16.25
N PRO A 175 5.00 -6.25 17.28
CA PRO A 175 5.18 -6.67 18.67
C PRO A 175 4.73 -8.11 18.94
N ILE A 176 3.65 -8.56 18.29
CA ILE A 176 3.14 -9.93 18.43
C ILE A 176 4.16 -10.92 17.89
N SER A 177 4.72 -10.64 16.73
CA SER A 177 5.76 -11.46 16.10
C SER A 177 7.01 -11.54 16.99
N TRP A 178 7.46 -10.42 17.56
CA TRP A 178 8.59 -10.39 18.48
C TRP A 178 8.33 -11.21 19.75
N GLN A 179 7.15 -11.09 20.37
CA GLN A 179 6.76 -11.86 21.54
C GLN A 179 6.69 -13.36 21.25
N ASN A 180 6.37 -13.77 20.02
CA ASN A 180 6.36 -15.17 19.63
C ASN A 180 7.76 -15.75 19.42
N ILE A 181 8.72 -14.94 18.96
CA ILE A 181 10.11 -15.35 18.76
C ILE A 181 10.85 -15.45 20.10
N PHE A 182 10.70 -14.45 20.95
CA PHE A 182 11.43 -14.34 22.21
C PHE A 182 10.48 -14.38 23.40
N LYS A 183 10.44 -15.49 24.12
CA LYS A 183 9.59 -15.67 25.33
C LYS A 183 9.81 -14.59 26.40
N ILE A 184 11.02 -14.04 26.51
CA ILE A 184 11.34 -13.01 27.49
C ILE A 184 10.58 -11.69 27.18
N LEU A 185 10.26 -11.44 25.91
CA LEU A 185 9.52 -10.24 25.50
C LEU A 185 8.02 -10.31 25.83
N GLN A 186 7.52 -11.49 26.23
CA GLN A 186 6.11 -11.63 26.65
C GLN A 186 5.81 -10.88 27.95
N PHE A 187 6.85 -10.61 28.77
CA PHE A 187 6.71 -9.81 29.99
C PHE A 187 6.64 -8.29 29.73
N ILE A 188 7.02 -7.86 28.51
CA ILE A 188 7.02 -6.45 28.14
C ILE A 188 5.66 -6.13 27.52
N PRO A 189 4.95 -5.08 28.01
CA PRO A 189 3.70 -4.65 27.37
C PRO A 189 3.92 -4.30 25.91
N ARG A 190 3.01 -4.74 25.03
CA ARG A 190 3.09 -4.59 23.56
C ARG A 190 3.38 -3.17 23.11
N PHE A 191 2.85 -2.20 23.84
CA PHE A 191 3.08 -0.78 23.56
C PHE A 191 4.56 -0.41 23.52
N PHE A 192 5.36 -0.89 24.47
CA PHE A 192 6.80 -0.59 24.48
C PHE A 192 7.53 -1.25 23.30
N LEU A 193 7.07 -2.41 22.87
CA LEU A 193 7.64 -3.12 21.72
C LEU A 193 7.27 -2.46 20.38
N SER A 194 6.16 -1.71 20.32
CA SER A 194 5.78 -0.96 19.11
C SER A 194 6.54 0.35 18.95
N LEU A 195 7.33 0.77 19.95
CA LEU A 195 8.18 1.95 19.89
C LEU A 195 9.59 1.65 19.37
N ILE A 196 9.98 0.37 19.30
CA ILE A 196 11.27 -0.12 18.81
C ILE A 196 11.15 -0.44 17.32
#